data_71d9d339caeef054f51d4e5365ab79c7
#
_entry.id   71d9d339caeef054f51d4e5365ab79c7
#
_cell.length_a   1.000
_cell.length_b   1.000
_cell.length_c   1.000
_cell.angle_alpha   90.00
_cell.angle_beta   90.00
_cell.angle_gamma   90.00
#
_symmetry.space_group_name_H-M   'P 1'
#
loop_
_entity.id
_entity.type
_entity.pdbx_description
1 polymer ?
#
loop_
_entity_poly.entity_id
_entity_poly.type
_entity_poly.pdbx_seq_one_letter_code
_entity_poly.pdbx_strand_id
1 'polypeptide(L)'
;MENTTTKSGADTNVNNQNVKGDLTYEDKVIQKIIGIALENIDGLLTVDGGFFSNMKEKLVNTDDMTAGISTEVGKKQVAVDMDIVVEYGKDVEKVFDQMTELISKEVERMTHLEVIEVNVNVVDIKTREEYEEDSETVQDKVS
;
A
#
# COMPACT_ATOMS: atom_id res chain seq x y z
N MET A 1 2.72 -12.93 37.40
CA MET A 1 2.78 -12.86 36.76
C MET A 1 2.56 -12.77 36.19
N GLU A 2 2.42 -12.45 36.19
CA GLU A 2 2.29 -12.39 35.44
C GLU A 2 2.07 -12.19 34.64
N ASN A 3 1.97 -11.96 34.66
CA ASN A 3 1.80 -11.87 33.74
C ASN A 3 1.62 -11.51 33.05
N THR A 4 1.47 -11.25 33.01
CA THR A 4 1.30 -10.92 32.43
C THR A 4 1.34 -10.48 31.71
N THR A 5 1.33 -9.94 31.39
CA THR A 5 1.39 -9.48 30.83
C THR A 5 1.76 -9.16 29.99
N THR A 6 1.86 -8.69 29.67
CA THR A 6 2.28 -8.23 29.03
C THR A 6 2.43 -8.44 28.14
N LYS A 7 2.03 -8.31 27.72
CA LYS A 7 2.25 -8.66 26.94
C LYS A 7 2.25 -8.71 25.74
N SER A 8 1.96 -8.48 25.44
CA SER A 8 2.05 -8.20 24.07
C SER A 8 2.76 -9.26 23.31
N GLY A 9 3.18 -8.99 22.08
CA GLY A 9 3.79 -9.99 21.26
C GLY A 9 4.95 -10.71 21.89
N ALA A 10 5.62 -10.02 22.75
CA ALA A 10 6.75 -10.63 23.40
C ALA A 10 6.34 -11.80 24.28
N ASP A 11 5.17 -11.69 24.85
CA ASP A 11 4.68 -12.75 25.70
C ASP A 11 4.47 -14.03 24.93
N THR A 12 4.08 -13.87 23.68
CA THR A 12 3.87 -15.02 22.85
C THR A 12 5.12 -15.86 22.72
N ASN A 13 6.25 -15.18 22.69
CA ASN A 13 7.52 -15.88 22.57
C ASN A 13 7.78 -16.79 23.74
N VAL A 14 7.35 -16.37 24.90
CA VAL A 14 7.56 -17.16 26.07
C VAL A 14 6.85 -18.51 25.95
N ASN A 15 5.64 -18.46 25.42
CA ASN A 15 4.86 -19.68 25.28
C ASN A 15 5.44 -20.59 24.21
N ASN A 16 6.18 -20.02 23.28
CA ASN A 16 6.68 -20.77 22.16
C ASN A 16 8.15 -21.11 22.27
N GLN A 17 8.69 -21.07 23.47
CA GLN A 17 10.13 -21.26 23.61
C GLN A 17 10.59 -22.61 23.11
N ASN A 18 9.71 -23.60 23.07
CA ASN A 18 10.07 -24.94 22.58
C ASN A 18 9.68 -25.17 21.15
N VAL A 19 9.09 -24.16 20.52
CA VAL A 19 8.65 -24.28 19.14
C VAL A 19 9.36 -23.22 18.34
N LYS A 20 10.04 -23.64 17.31
CA LYS A 20 10.73 -22.71 16.43
C LYS A 20 9.92 -22.51 15.16
N GLY A 21 9.95 -21.31 14.70
CA GLY A 21 9.21 -20.99 13.48
C GLY A 21 9.63 -19.65 12.97
N ASP A 22 9.43 -19.44 11.69
CA ASP A 22 9.72 -18.17 11.05
C ASP A 22 8.47 -17.67 10.37
N LEU A 23 8.26 -16.37 10.45
CA LEU A 23 7.17 -15.71 9.75
C LEU A 23 7.79 -14.87 8.66
N THR A 24 7.41 -15.15 7.42
CA THR A 24 7.91 -14.38 6.28
C THR A 24 6.75 -13.85 5.47
N TYR A 25 7.03 -12.84 4.66
CA TYR A 25 6.02 -12.18 3.86
C TYR A 25 6.46 -12.12 2.41
N GLU A 26 5.57 -12.51 1.51
CA GLU A 26 5.80 -12.30 0.10
C GLU A 26 5.63 -10.82 -0.22
N ASP A 27 6.34 -10.35 -1.24
CA ASP A 27 6.22 -8.95 -1.65
C ASP A 27 4.77 -8.58 -1.90
N LYS A 28 4.03 -9.47 -2.49
CA LYS A 28 2.63 -9.21 -2.82
C LYS A 28 1.81 -8.83 -1.59
N VAL A 29 2.10 -9.45 -0.47
CA VAL A 29 1.34 -9.17 0.75
C VAL A 29 1.55 -7.73 1.17
N ILE A 30 2.81 -7.30 1.18
CA ILE A 30 3.11 -5.92 1.56
C ILE A 30 2.51 -4.96 0.55
N GLN A 31 2.60 -5.29 -0.72
CA GLN A 31 2.06 -4.43 -1.77
C GLN A 31 0.55 -4.27 -1.62
N LYS A 32 -0.15 -5.32 -1.24
CA LYS A 32 -1.59 -5.23 -1.03
C LYS A 32 -1.94 -4.38 0.19
N ILE A 33 -1.19 -4.54 1.25
CA ILE A 33 -1.42 -3.69 2.42
C ILE A 33 -1.29 -2.23 2.02
N ILE A 34 -0.24 -1.92 1.29
CA ILE A 34 0.01 -0.55 0.86
C ILE A 34 -1.10 -0.06 -0.04
N GLY A 35 -1.47 -0.86 -1.03
CA GLY A 35 -2.51 -0.45 -1.97
C GLY A 35 -3.83 -0.15 -1.28
N ILE A 36 -4.21 -0.97 -0.34
CA ILE A 36 -5.45 -0.75 0.39
C ILE A 36 -5.34 0.49 1.28
N ALA A 37 -4.19 0.67 1.90
CA ALA A 37 -4.00 1.83 2.77
C ALA A 37 -4.12 3.14 2.02
N LEU A 38 -3.78 3.14 0.75
CA LEU A 38 -3.73 4.38 -0.02
C LEU A 38 -5.03 4.72 -0.73
N GLU A 39 -6.07 3.96 -0.53
CA GLU A 39 -7.29 4.13 -1.32
C GLU A 39 -7.98 5.47 -1.11
N ASN A 40 -7.83 6.09 0.03
CA ASN A 40 -8.61 7.27 0.33
C ASN A 40 -7.79 8.52 0.61
N ILE A 41 -6.67 8.64 -0.05
CA ILE A 41 -5.84 9.83 0.13
C ILE A 41 -6.30 10.91 -0.83
N ASP A 42 -6.63 12.07 -0.29
CA ASP A 42 -7.05 13.20 -1.10
C ASP A 42 -5.90 13.64 -2.00
N GLY A 43 -6.17 13.75 -3.29
CA GLY A 43 -5.16 14.17 -4.25
C GLY A 43 -4.44 13.04 -4.93
N LEU A 44 -4.56 11.84 -4.42
CA LEU A 44 -3.96 10.69 -5.07
C LEU A 44 -5.02 10.00 -5.90
N LEU A 45 -4.86 10.06 -7.22
CA LEU A 45 -5.87 9.50 -8.10
C LEU A 45 -5.67 8.02 -8.32
N THR A 46 -4.44 7.61 -8.55
CA THR A 46 -4.17 6.20 -8.74
C THR A 46 -2.70 5.94 -8.59
N VAL A 47 -2.38 4.71 -8.28
CA VAL A 47 -1.02 4.21 -8.39
C VAL A 47 -0.90 3.67 -9.80
N ASP A 48 0.20 3.98 -10.45
CA ASP A 48 0.38 3.57 -11.82
C ASP A 48 0.17 2.07 -11.93
N GLY A 49 -0.60 1.66 -12.93
CA GLY A 49 -1.00 0.27 -13.04
C GLY A 49 -2.49 0.13 -12.83
N GLY A 50 -3.16 1.20 -12.44
CA GLY A 50 -4.61 1.21 -12.43
C GLY A 50 -5.26 0.67 -11.19
N PHE A 51 -4.53 0.60 -10.10
CA PHE A 51 -5.08 0.00 -8.89
C PHE A 51 -6.43 0.60 -8.51
N PHE A 52 -6.47 1.94 -8.44
CA PHE A 52 -7.70 2.58 -7.98
C PHE A 52 -8.74 2.70 -9.07
N SER A 53 -8.30 2.90 -10.29
CA SER A 53 -9.24 3.18 -11.36
C SER A 53 -10.08 1.99 -11.71
N ASN A 54 -9.67 0.82 -11.32
CA ASN A 54 -10.38 -0.38 -11.70
C ASN A 54 -11.02 -1.10 -10.56
N MET A 55 -11.40 -0.35 -9.59
CA MET A 55 -11.99 -0.98 -8.42
C MET A 55 -13.23 -1.77 -8.78
N LYS A 56 -13.96 -1.30 -9.75
CA LYS A 56 -15.16 -1.97 -10.15
C LYS A 56 -14.94 -3.12 -11.09
N GLU A 57 -13.77 -3.19 -11.59
CA GLU A 57 -13.47 -4.21 -12.58
C GLU A 57 -13.07 -5.46 -11.89
N LYS A 58 -14.03 -6.20 -11.55
CA LYS A 58 -13.77 -7.42 -10.81
C LYS A 58 -12.95 -8.38 -11.59
N LEU A 59 -12.86 -8.17 -12.87
CA LEU A 59 -12.12 -9.06 -13.70
C LEU A 59 -10.63 -8.93 -13.54
N VAL A 60 -10.22 -7.82 -12.98
CA VAL A 60 -8.81 -7.60 -12.74
C VAL A 60 -8.31 -8.64 -11.77
N ASN A 61 -7.27 -9.33 -12.11
CA ASN A 61 -6.75 -10.30 -11.18
C ASN A 61 -5.99 -9.58 -10.07
N THR A 62 -5.71 -10.31 -9.01
CA THR A 62 -5.14 -9.69 -7.83
C THR A 62 -3.75 -9.13 -8.07
N ASP A 63 -3.04 -9.69 -9.03
CA ASP A 63 -1.71 -9.19 -9.30
C ASP A 63 -1.74 -7.76 -9.83
N ASP A 64 -2.78 -7.43 -10.58
CA ASP A 64 -2.88 -6.08 -11.11
C ASP A 64 -3.12 -5.07 -10.02
N MET A 65 -3.68 -5.48 -8.91
CA MET A 65 -3.93 -4.56 -7.83
C MET A 65 -2.66 -4.04 -7.19
N THR A 66 -1.58 -4.75 -7.38
CA THR A 66 -0.30 -4.34 -6.83
C THR A 66 0.63 -3.76 -7.88
N ALA A 67 0.16 -3.64 -9.10
CA ALA A 67 0.98 -3.08 -10.17
C ALA A 67 1.37 -1.65 -9.80
N GLY A 68 2.58 -1.27 -10.13
CA GLY A 68 3.07 0.06 -9.83
C GLY A 68 3.65 0.21 -8.45
N ILE A 69 3.57 -0.82 -7.63
CA ILE A 69 4.17 -0.80 -6.30
C ILE A 69 5.26 -1.86 -6.24
N SER A 70 6.48 -1.42 -5.98
CA SER A 70 7.60 -2.33 -5.81
C SER A 70 8.05 -2.29 -4.37
N THR A 71 8.37 -3.45 -3.84
CA THR A 71 8.83 -3.51 -2.46
C THR A 71 10.05 -4.39 -2.35
N GLU A 72 10.88 -4.05 -1.38
CA GLU A 72 11.98 -4.93 -0.97
C GLU A 72 11.73 -5.28 0.48
N VAL A 73 11.42 -6.53 0.72
CA VAL A 73 11.01 -6.98 2.04
C VAL A 73 12.12 -7.77 2.66
N GLY A 74 12.67 -7.25 3.75
CA GLY A 74 13.65 -7.96 4.53
C GLY A 74 13.01 -8.60 5.73
N LYS A 75 13.83 -9.09 6.63
CA LYS A 75 13.29 -9.73 7.82
C LYS A 75 12.67 -8.73 8.78
N LYS A 76 13.16 -7.51 8.79
CA LYS A 76 12.67 -6.52 9.74
C LYS A 76 12.32 -5.20 9.09
N GLN A 77 12.63 -5.02 7.82
CA GLN A 77 12.51 -3.72 7.17
C GLN A 77 11.94 -3.86 5.78
N VAL A 78 11.30 -2.79 5.33
CA VAL A 78 10.70 -2.73 4.01
C VAL A 78 11.07 -1.42 3.35
N ALA A 79 11.43 -1.49 2.08
CA ALA A 79 11.59 -0.31 1.24
C ALA A 79 10.54 -0.37 0.14
N VAL A 80 9.99 0.77 -0.22
CA VAL A 80 8.85 0.85 -1.13
C VAL A 80 9.15 1.86 -2.23
N ASP A 81 8.83 1.49 -3.47
CA ASP A 81 8.89 2.41 -4.60
C ASP A 81 7.57 2.34 -5.35
N MET A 82 7.07 3.48 -5.81
CA MET A 82 5.86 3.45 -6.59
C MET A 82 5.73 4.66 -7.49
N ASP A 83 4.96 4.50 -8.55
CA ASP A 83 4.63 5.57 -9.48
C ASP A 83 3.17 5.94 -9.26
N ILE A 84 2.87 7.23 -9.24
CA ILE A 84 1.52 7.66 -8.94
C ILE A 84 1.06 8.74 -9.91
N VAL A 85 -0.25 8.91 -9.96
CA VAL A 85 -0.91 10.00 -10.67
C VAL A 85 -1.63 10.83 -9.63
N VAL A 86 -1.41 12.13 -9.66
CA VAL A 86 -2.02 13.01 -8.67
C VAL A 86 -3.02 13.94 -9.34
N GLU A 87 -3.89 14.50 -8.52
CA GLU A 87 -4.93 15.40 -8.99
C GLU A 87 -4.38 16.81 -9.12
N TYR A 88 -4.66 17.44 -10.26
CA TYR A 88 -4.26 18.81 -10.48
C TYR A 88 -4.86 19.71 -9.41
N GLY A 89 -4.07 20.61 -8.91
CA GLY A 89 -4.52 21.55 -7.90
C GLY A 89 -4.26 21.13 -6.47
N LYS A 90 -3.76 19.94 -6.29
CA LYS A 90 -3.45 19.47 -4.95
C LYS A 90 -1.97 19.65 -4.65
N ASP A 91 -1.67 19.65 -3.37
CA ASP A 91 -0.28 19.82 -2.91
C ASP A 91 0.37 18.45 -2.91
N VAL A 92 1.30 18.24 -3.85
CA VAL A 92 1.92 16.93 -4.01
C VAL A 92 2.72 16.52 -2.78
N GLU A 93 3.38 17.48 -2.14
CA GLU A 93 4.14 17.13 -0.95
C GLU A 93 3.26 16.66 0.18
N LYS A 94 2.07 17.25 0.30
CA LYS A 94 1.14 16.77 1.30
C LYS A 94 0.64 15.37 0.99
N VAL A 95 0.40 15.10 -0.29
CA VAL A 95 0.01 13.77 -0.70
C VAL A 95 1.10 12.79 -0.31
N PHE A 96 2.34 13.13 -0.61
CA PHE A 96 3.46 12.27 -0.28
C PHE A 96 3.58 12.04 1.23
N ASP A 97 3.43 13.10 2.02
CA ASP A 97 3.51 12.97 3.47
C ASP A 97 2.43 12.03 4.00
N GLN A 98 1.23 12.17 3.49
CA GLN A 98 0.14 11.31 3.92
C GLN A 98 0.36 9.87 3.50
N MET A 99 0.87 9.67 2.28
CA MET A 99 1.18 8.34 1.82
C MET A 99 2.21 7.67 2.72
N THR A 100 3.28 8.40 2.99
CA THR A 100 4.36 7.85 3.80
C THR A 100 3.86 7.46 5.19
N GLU A 101 3.07 8.33 5.77
CA GLU A 101 2.56 8.08 7.11
C GLU A 101 1.64 6.86 7.12
N LEU A 102 0.74 6.78 6.16
CA LEU A 102 -0.19 5.66 6.12
C LEU A 102 0.51 4.35 5.80
N ILE A 103 1.44 4.37 4.88
CA ILE A 103 2.18 3.17 4.55
C ILE A 103 2.93 2.66 5.76
N SER A 104 3.65 3.55 6.42
CA SER A 104 4.42 3.16 7.59
C SER A 104 3.51 2.60 8.67
N LYS A 105 2.42 3.29 8.93
CA LYS A 105 1.51 2.90 9.99
C LYS A 105 0.87 1.53 9.72
N GLU A 106 0.38 1.34 8.51
CA GLU A 106 -0.34 0.11 8.22
C GLU A 106 0.57 -1.09 8.09
N VAL A 107 1.71 -0.91 7.44
CA VAL A 107 2.65 -2.01 7.32
C VAL A 107 3.16 -2.43 8.69
N GLU A 108 3.53 -1.45 9.49
CA GLU A 108 4.07 -1.78 10.81
C GLU A 108 3.01 -2.38 11.72
N ARG A 109 1.79 -1.87 11.62
CA ARG A 109 0.71 -2.39 12.45
C ARG A 109 0.43 -3.86 12.15
N MET A 110 0.45 -4.22 10.88
CA MET A 110 0.07 -5.56 10.49
C MET A 110 1.22 -6.55 10.54
N THR A 111 2.43 -6.10 10.25
CA THR A 111 3.54 -7.03 10.04
C THR A 111 4.68 -6.85 11.01
N HIS A 112 4.71 -5.72 11.70
CA HIS A 112 5.82 -5.36 12.59
C HIS A 112 7.13 -5.12 11.84
N LEU A 113 7.05 -5.03 10.53
CA LEU A 113 8.22 -4.62 9.75
C LEU A 113 8.31 -3.11 9.75
N GLU A 114 9.53 -2.62 9.78
CA GLU A 114 9.77 -1.19 9.77
C GLU A 114 9.90 -0.69 8.33
N VAL A 115 9.12 0.32 7.97
CA VAL A 115 9.24 0.93 6.65
C VAL A 115 10.36 1.95 6.72
N ILE A 116 11.43 1.70 5.99
CA ILE A 116 12.62 2.55 6.09
C ILE A 116 12.78 3.47 4.91
N GLU A 117 12.03 3.25 3.85
CA GLU A 117 12.19 4.07 2.65
C GLU A 117 10.92 4.01 1.85
N VAL A 118 10.44 5.18 1.45
CA VAL A 118 9.28 5.28 0.57
C VAL A 118 9.66 6.27 -0.54
N ASN A 119 9.73 5.77 -1.76
CA ASN A 119 10.05 6.59 -2.91
C ASN A 119 8.84 6.66 -3.82
N VAL A 120 8.43 7.86 -4.15
CA VAL A 120 7.25 8.07 -4.96
C VAL A 120 7.64 8.91 -6.17
N ASN A 121 7.29 8.43 -7.34
CA ASN A 121 7.52 9.14 -8.57
C ASN A 121 6.16 9.54 -9.15
N VAL A 122 5.97 10.83 -9.38
CA VAL A 122 4.71 11.32 -9.95
C VAL A 122 4.85 11.25 -11.46
N VAL A 123 4.08 10.36 -12.07
CA VAL A 123 4.22 10.14 -13.51
C VAL A 123 3.19 10.90 -14.31
N ASP A 124 2.15 11.42 -13.68
CA ASP A 124 1.14 12.19 -14.40
C ASP A 124 0.32 13.01 -13.42
N ILE A 125 -0.28 14.05 -13.96
CA ILE A 125 -1.21 14.89 -13.22
C ILE A 125 -2.47 15.00 -14.06
N LYS A 126 -3.62 14.82 -13.45
CA LYS A 126 -4.88 14.91 -14.16
C LYS A 126 -5.87 15.73 -13.35
N THR A 127 -6.75 16.45 -14.06
CA THR A 127 -7.88 17.04 -13.37
C THR A 127 -8.84 15.93 -13.00
N ARG A 128 -9.68 16.21 -12.02
CA ARG A 128 -10.69 15.23 -11.64
C ARG A 128 -11.54 14.86 -12.84
N GLU A 129 -11.86 15.84 -13.66
CA GLU A 129 -12.65 15.61 -14.85
C GLU A 129 -11.97 14.65 -15.81
N GLU A 130 -10.69 14.89 -16.06
CA GLU A 130 -9.94 14.02 -16.95
C GLU A 130 -9.92 12.60 -16.44
N TYR A 131 -9.70 12.47 -15.16
CA TYR A 131 -9.60 11.15 -14.57
C TYR A 131 -10.92 10.40 -14.71
N GLU A 132 -12.02 11.08 -14.45
CA GLU A 132 -13.33 10.47 -14.55
C GLU A 132 -13.68 10.14 -15.98
N GLU A 133 -13.33 11.03 -16.91
CA GLU A 133 -13.60 10.77 -18.31
C GLU A 133 -12.84 9.56 -18.82
N ASP A 134 -11.59 9.45 -18.43
CA ASP A 134 -10.79 8.30 -18.85
C ASP A 134 -11.42 7.02 -18.38
N SER A 135 -11.89 7.01 -17.15
CA SER A 135 -12.52 5.82 -16.60
C SER A 135 -13.80 5.48 -17.35
N GLU A 136 -14.60 6.51 -17.63
CA GLU A 136 -15.86 6.29 -18.33
C GLU A 136 -15.62 5.81 -19.75
N THR A 137 -14.63 6.38 -20.40
CA THR A 137 -14.34 5.99 -21.76
C THR A 137 -13.96 4.51 -21.82
N VAL A 138 -13.18 4.09 -20.88
CA VAL A 138 -12.80 2.68 -20.83
C VAL A 138 -14.03 1.81 -20.64
N GLN A 139 -14.92 2.22 -19.76
CA GLN A 139 -16.12 1.46 -19.50
C GLN A 139 -17.02 1.42 -20.73
N ASP A 140 -17.13 2.53 -21.41
CA ASP A 140 -17.96 2.58 -22.61
C ASP A 140 -17.45 1.62 -23.65
N LYS A 141 -16.15 1.53 -23.79
CA LYS A 141 -15.60 0.63 -24.79
C LYS A 141 -15.87 -0.82 -24.44
N VAL A 142 -15.89 -1.11 -23.17
CA VAL A 142 -16.14 -2.46 -22.73
C VAL A 142 -17.59 -2.85 -22.97
N SER A 143 -18.47 -1.92 -22.74
CA SER A 143 -19.87 -2.21 -22.93
C SER A 143 -20.26 -2.10 -24.39
#